data_88d78fc2bcc5dc9f949360413486e8df
#
_entry.id   88d78fc2bcc5dc9f949360413486e8df
#
_cell.length_a   1.000
_cell.length_b   1.000
_cell.length_c   1.000
_cell.angle_alpha   90.00
_cell.angle_beta   90.00
_cell.angle_gamma   90.00
#
_symmetry.space_group_name_H-M   'P 1'
#
loop_
_entity.id
_entity.type
_entity.pdbx_description
1 polymer ?
#
loop_
_entity_poly.entity_id
_entity_poly.type
_entity_poly.pdbx_seq_one_letter_code
_entity_poly.pdbx_strand_id
1 'polypeptide(L)'
;MPAEVVGVDPATDLALLKVNARDLPTVPWGDSSALKVAEWVLAIGNPYQLNQTVTLGIVSAVGRTNLGVSAYEDFVQTDAAINPGNSGGALINARGELVGINTVIFSQSGGYQGIGFAVSSNLARRIFSDLQQYGEVRRGWIGVVQFADLTTQIAEQLGVTGTRGAVVMRIDQRSIAYQSGLQPGDVVVTFNGTEVADPGHLERMMSDARIGSTASVVVVRDGRRETLRIPVERRTA
;
A
#
# COMPACT_ATOMS: atom_id res chain seq x y z
N MET A 1 2.19 -3.02 -29.75
CA MET A 1 3.62 -2.60 -29.75
C MET A 1 4.38 -3.55 -28.84
N PRO A 2 5.59 -4.00 -29.21
CA PRO A 2 6.45 -4.75 -28.29
C PRO A 2 6.82 -3.86 -27.10
N ALA A 3 6.89 -4.46 -25.92
CA ALA A 3 7.28 -3.80 -24.67
C ALA A 3 8.41 -4.60 -24.01
N GLU A 4 9.34 -3.88 -23.38
CA GLU A 4 10.41 -4.43 -22.56
C GLU A 4 10.06 -4.27 -21.09
N VAL A 5 10.30 -5.30 -20.28
CA VAL A 5 10.11 -5.23 -18.83
C VAL A 5 11.32 -4.54 -18.22
N VAL A 6 11.14 -3.34 -17.65
CA VAL A 6 12.18 -2.60 -16.95
C VAL A 6 12.39 -3.17 -15.53
N GLY A 7 11.30 -3.55 -14.87
CA GLY A 7 11.33 -4.16 -13.56
C GLY A 7 9.94 -4.59 -13.11
N VAL A 8 9.91 -5.46 -12.11
CA VAL A 8 8.67 -5.98 -11.52
C VAL A 8 8.72 -5.88 -10.01
N ASP A 9 7.55 -5.67 -9.41
CA ASP A 9 7.36 -5.69 -7.97
C ASP A 9 6.22 -6.63 -7.59
N PRO A 10 6.50 -7.92 -7.37
CA PRO A 10 5.47 -8.90 -7.00
C PRO A 10 4.74 -8.55 -5.70
N ALA A 11 5.38 -7.77 -4.82
CA ALA A 11 4.80 -7.39 -3.53
C ALA A 11 3.66 -6.37 -3.63
N THR A 12 3.53 -5.65 -4.76
CA THR A 12 2.42 -4.74 -5.08
C THR A 12 1.65 -5.14 -6.33
N ASP A 13 2.05 -6.25 -7.01
CA ASP A 13 1.49 -6.69 -8.30
C ASP A 13 1.67 -5.65 -9.42
N LEU A 14 2.79 -4.91 -9.41
CA LEU A 14 3.11 -3.90 -10.42
C LEU A 14 4.33 -4.28 -11.25
N ALA A 15 4.30 -3.91 -12.53
CA ALA A 15 5.44 -3.99 -13.44
C ALA A 15 5.59 -2.69 -14.22
N LEU A 16 6.85 -2.28 -14.44
CA LEU A 16 7.19 -1.16 -15.31
C LEU A 16 7.61 -1.69 -16.67
N LEU A 17 6.90 -1.25 -17.70
CA LEU A 17 7.14 -1.62 -19.08
C LEU A 17 7.67 -0.41 -19.87
N LYS A 18 8.62 -0.64 -20.76
CA LYS A 18 9.13 0.34 -21.72
C LYS A 18 8.71 -0.03 -23.13
N VAL A 19 8.10 0.91 -23.83
CA VAL A 19 7.80 0.80 -25.27
C VAL A 19 8.72 1.73 -26.06
N ASN A 20 9.15 1.29 -27.25
CA ASN A 20 9.95 2.13 -28.15
C ASN A 20 9.02 2.92 -29.08
N ALA A 21 8.39 3.96 -28.53
CA ALA A 21 7.53 4.88 -29.26
C ALA A 21 7.72 6.30 -28.74
N ARG A 22 7.43 7.29 -29.60
CA ARG A 22 7.52 8.73 -29.29
C ARG A 22 6.16 9.38 -29.40
N ASP A 23 6.00 10.51 -28.75
CA ASP A 23 4.82 11.38 -28.84
C ASP A 23 3.51 10.67 -28.48
N LEU A 24 3.58 9.72 -27.52
CA LEU A 24 2.39 9.04 -27.00
C LEU A 24 1.62 9.96 -26.06
N PRO A 25 0.29 9.98 -26.15
CA PRO A 25 -0.53 10.64 -25.15
C PRO A 25 -0.27 10.06 -23.76
N THR A 26 -0.16 10.93 -22.76
CA THR A 26 0.07 10.53 -21.36
C THR A 26 -1.07 10.95 -20.47
N VAL A 27 -1.32 10.17 -19.41
CA VAL A 27 -2.25 10.51 -18.37
C VAL A 27 -1.48 11.17 -17.21
N PRO A 28 -1.88 12.37 -16.76
CA PRO A 28 -1.22 13.02 -15.62
C PRO A 28 -1.47 12.25 -14.33
N TRP A 29 -0.48 12.26 -13.43
CA TRP A 29 -0.62 11.67 -12.11
C TRP A 29 -1.57 12.50 -11.24
N GLY A 30 -2.60 11.87 -10.71
CA GLY A 30 -3.45 12.41 -9.65
C GLY A 30 -2.94 12.02 -8.27
N ASP A 31 -3.45 12.69 -7.25
CA ASP A 31 -3.18 12.40 -5.85
C ASP A 31 -4.29 11.52 -5.27
N SER A 32 -4.01 10.22 -5.10
CA SER A 32 -4.97 9.27 -4.53
C SER A 32 -5.29 9.52 -3.05
N SER A 33 -4.43 10.25 -2.30
CA SER A 33 -4.71 10.61 -0.91
C SER A 33 -5.76 11.71 -0.77
N ALA A 34 -5.98 12.49 -1.83
CA ALA A 34 -7.01 13.53 -1.89
C ALA A 34 -8.38 13.02 -2.31
N LEU A 35 -8.49 11.76 -2.77
CA LEU A 35 -9.77 11.15 -3.18
C LEU A 35 -10.75 11.08 -2.02
N LYS A 36 -12.01 11.34 -2.34
CA LYS A 36 -13.13 11.21 -1.39
C LYS A 36 -14.11 10.15 -1.89
N VAL A 37 -14.72 9.45 -0.96
CA VAL A 37 -15.83 8.54 -1.26
C VAL A 37 -16.94 9.32 -1.98
N ALA A 38 -17.56 8.67 -2.96
CA ALA A 38 -18.56 9.20 -3.90
C ALA A 38 -18.01 10.10 -5.02
N GLU A 39 -16.70 10.35 -5.13
CA GLU A 39 -16.15 11.00 -6.33
C GLU A 39 -16.23 10.08 -7.55
N TRP A 40 -16.54 10.67 -8.71
CA TRP A 40 -16.64 9.95 -9.98
C TRP A 40 -15.27 9.47 -10.45
N VAL A 41 -15.23 8.22 -10.93
CA VAL A 41 -14.05 7.62 -11.56
C VAL A 41 -14.41 6.84 -12.81
N LEU A 42 -13.47 6.75 -13.73
CA LEU A 42 -13.55 5.94 -14.95
C LEU A 42 -12.48 4.87 -14.89
N ALA A 43 -12.87 3.61 -15.01
CA ALA A 43 -11.95 2.51 -15.21
C ALA A 43 -11.80 2.26 -16.71
N ILE A 44 -10.55 2.30 -17.18
CA ILE A 44 -10.17 2.14 -18.59
C ILE A 44 -9.39 0.86 -18.74
N GLY A 45 -9.72 0.06 -19.73
CA GLY A 45 -9.02 -1.20 -20.00
C GLY A 45 -9.40 -1.81 -21.34
N ASN A 46 -9.03 -3.09 -21.54
CA ASN A 46 -9.36 -3.84 -22.73
C ASN A 46 -9.91 -5.23 -22.34
N PRO A 47 -11.11 -5.29 -21.72
CA PRO A 47 -11.70 -6.54 -21.28
C PRO A 47 -12.05 -7.41 -22.50
N TYR A 48 -11.79 -8.71 -22.37
CA TYR A 48 -12.15 -9.73 -23.38
C TYR A 48 -11.64 -9.43 -24.80
N GLN A 49 -10.60 -8.62 -24.97
CA GLN A 49 -10.06 -8.19 -26.28
C GLN A 49 -11.09 -7.44 -27.16
N LEU A 50 -12.09 -6.82 -26.54
CA LEU A 50 -13.16 -6.07 -27.22
C LEU A 50 -12.78 -4.64 -27.63
N ASN A 51 -11.46 -4.30 -27.61
CA ASN A 51 -10.91 -2.94 -27.74
C ASN A 51 -11.07 -2.12 -26.45
N GLN A 52 -10.68 -0.85 -26.52
CA GLN A 52 -10.75 0.06 -25.37
C GLN A 52 -12.19 0.12 -24.81
N THR A 53 -12.30 -0.23 -23.53
CA THR A 53 -13.57 -0.14 -22.80
C THR A 53 -13.38 0.83 -21.64
N VAL A 54 -14.37 1.68 -21.44
CA VAL A 54 -14.45 2.62 -20.33
C VAL A 54 -15.70 2.33 -19.54
N THR A 55 -15.55 2.16 -18.22
CA THR A 55 -16.67 2.01 -17.29
C THR A 55 -16.68 3.16 -16.29
N LEU A 56 -17.87 3.61 -15.92
CA LEU A 56 -18.09 4.69 -14.97
C LEU A 56 -18.54 4.13 -13.63
N GLY A 57 -18.00 4.69 -12.56
CA GLY A 57 -18.41 4.41 -11.19
C GLY A 57 -17.97 5.52 -10.25
N ILE A 58 -17.95 5.20 -8.96
CA ILE A 58 -17.50 6.11 -7.91
C ILE A 58 -16.39 5.47 -7.07
N VAL A 59 -15.69 6.29 -6.32
CA VAL A 59 -14.83 5.83 -5.22
C VAL A 59 -15.71 5.31 -4.09
N SER A 60 -15.68 4.00 -3.84
CA SER A 60 -16.44 3.37 -2.75
C SER A 60 -15.69 3.40 -1.42
N ALA A 61 -14.35 3.32 -1.47
CA ALA A 61 -13.45 3.47 -0.31
C ALA A 61 -12.03 3.80 -0.79
N VAL A 62 -11.21 4.33 0.12
CA VAL A 62 -9.77 4.55 -0.08
C VAL A 62 -8.96 3.85 1.00
N GLY A 63 -7.70 3.52 0.72
CA GLY A 63 -6.79 2.92 1.68
C GLY A 63 -7.18 1.50 2.11
N ARG A 64 -7.81 0.72 1.23
CA ARG A 64 -8.13 -0.68 1.51
C ARG A 64 -6.87 -1.53 1.56
N THR A 65 -6.78 -2.33 2.62
CA THR A 65 -5.66 -3.22 2.93
C THR A 65 -6.17 -4.53 3.49
N ASN A 66 -5.27 -5.50 3.69
CA ASN A 66 -5.58 -6.81 4.27
C ASN A 66 -6.61 -7.62 3.45
N LEU A 67 -6.61 -7.42 2.12
CA LEU A 67 -7.45 -8.18 1.20
C LEU A 67 -6.80 -9.52 0.80
N GLY A 68 -5.50 -9.69 1.06
CA GLY A 68 -4.72 -10.88 0.71
C GLY A 68 -4.41 -10.98 -0.78
N VAL A 69 -4.47 -9.87 -1.52
CA VAL A 69 -4.16 -9.78 -2.94
C VAL A 69 -2.66 -9.67 -3.17
N SER A 70 -2.00 -8.84 -2.37
CA SER A 70 -0.56 -8.61 -2.44
C SER A 70 0.03 -8.36 -1.05
N ALA A 71 1.36 -8.41 -0.92
CA ALA A 71 2.02 -8.21 0.36
C ALA A 71 1.96 -6.74 0.84
N TYR A 72 1.91 -5.79 -0.10
CA TYR A 72 1.78 -4.37 0.19
C TYR A 72 0.55 -3.83 -0.53
N GLU A 73 -0.49 -3.57 0.23
CA GLU A 73 -1.78 -3.15 -0.29
C GLU A 73 -2.08 -1.71 0.10
N ASP A 74 -2.51 -0.94 -0.88
CA ASP A 74 -3.13 0.37 -0.74
C ASP A 74 -4.06 0.55 -1.93
N PHE A 75 -5.32 0.09 -1.77
CA PHE A 75 -6.27 0.07 -2.88
C PHE A 75 -7.32 1.17 -2.76
N VAL A 76 -7.66 1.72 -3.93
CA VAL A 76 -8.90 2.46 -4.15
C VAL A 76 -9.97 1.42 -4.52
N GLN A 77 -11.06 1.38 -3.75
CA GLN A 77 -12.24 0.57 -4.05
C GLN A 77 -13.20 1.37 -4.92
N THR A 78 -13.75 0.76 -5.96
CA THR A 78 -14.72 1.38 -6.87
C THR A 78 -15.81 0.38 -7.28
N ASP A 79 -16.98 0.90 -7.62
CA ASP A 79 -18.06 0.18 -8.29
C ASP A 79 -18.05 0.38 -9.82
N ALA A 80 -17.05 1.06 -10.39
CA ALA A 80 -16.79 1.00 -11.82
C ALA A 80 -16.52 -0.46 -12.22
N ALA A 81 -17.19 -0.97 -13.26
CA ALA A 81 -17.07 -2.37 -13.64
C ALA A 81 -15.65 -2.71 -14.09
N ILE A 82 -14.96 -3.52 -13.29
CA ILE A 82 -13.65 -4.12 -13.59
C ILE A 82 -13.88 -5.59 -13.94
N ASN A 83 -13.35 -6.02 -15.08
CA ASN A 83 -13.43 -7.39 -15.57
C ASN A 83 -12.05 -7.85 -16.03
N PRO A 84 -11.82 -9.16 -16.21
CA PRO A 84 -10.59 -9.68 -16.81
C PRO A 84 -10.22 -8.96 -18.09
N GLY A 85 -9.01 -8.38 -18.16
CA GLY A 85 -8.51 -7.53 -19.23
C GLY A 85 -8.47 -6.04 -18.90
N ASN A 86 -9.14 -5.57 -17.83
CA ASN A 86 -8.97 -4.21 -17.32
C ASN A 86 -7.75 -4.07 -16.40
N SER A 87 -7.23 -5.17 -15.85
CA SER A 87 -6.04 -5.16 -14.98
C SER A 87 -4.83 -4.55 -15.70
N GLY A 88 -4.11 -3.65 -15.03
CA GLY A 88 -3.04 -2.82 -15.60
C GLY A 88 -3.54 -1.56 -16.31
N GLY A 89 -4.85 -1.41 -16.52
CA GLY A 89 -5.49 -0.22 -17.08
C GLY A 89 -5.64 0.89 -16.03
N ALA A 90 -5.97 2.10 -16.51
CA ALA A 90 -6.06 3.27 -15.67
C ALA A 90 -7.41 3.37 -14.94
N LEU A 91 -7.38 3.79 -13.66
CA LEU A 91 -8.49 4.41 -12.98
C LEU A 91 -8.23 5.92 -12.94
N ILE A 92 -9.10 6.70 -13.58
CA ILE A 92 -8.95 8.16 -13.65
C ILE A 92 -10.12 8.88 -12.95
N ASN A 93 -9.85 10.07 -12.43
CA ASN A 93 -10.87 10.92 -11.84
C ASN A 93 -11.58 11.80 -12.92
N ALA A 94 -12.55 12.61 -12.49
CA ALA A 94 -13.28 13.52 -13.38
C ALA A 94 -12.41 14.62 -14.03
N ARG A 95 -11.18 14.83 -13.56
CA ARG A 95 -10.19 15.75 -14.16
C ARG A 95 -9.29 15.08 -15.19
N GLY A 96 -9.47 13.77 -15.43
CA GLY A 96 -8.61 12.99 -16.31
C GLY A 96 -7.25 12.62 -15.70
N GLU A 97 -7.09 12.70 -14.39
CA GLU A 97 -5.87 12.35 -13.68
C GLU A 97 -5.88 10.89 -13.24
N LEU A 98 -4.74 10.20 -13.34
CA LEU A 98 -4.55 8.83 -12.89
C LEU A 98 -4.63 8.76 -11.36
N VAL A 99 -5.63 8.09 -10.82
CA VAL A 99 -5.82 7.90 -9.38
C VAL A 99 -5.63 6.45 -8.95
N GLY A 100 -5.51 5.51 -9.88
CA GLY A 100 -5.18 4.12 -9.60
C GLY A 100 -4.85 3.31 -10.84
N ILE A 101 -4.30 2.12 -10.61
CA ILE A 101 -4.09 1.07 -11.63
C ILE A 101 -5.04 -0.07 -11.32
N ASN A 102 -5.98 -0.35 -12.22
CA ASN A 102 -6.95 -1.44 -12.05
C ASN A 102 -6.22 -2.77 -11.83
N THR A 103 -6.64 -3.57 -10.86
CA THR A 103 -5.95 -4.83 -10.55
C THR A 103 -6.91 -6.01 -10.36
N VAL A 104 -7.80 -6.00 -9.39
CA VAL A 104 -8.57 -7.17 -8.99
C VAL A 104 -10.03 -6.81 -8.67
N ILE A 105 -10.91 -7.81 -8.75
CA ILE A 105 -12.28 -7.74 -8.26
C ILE A 105 -12.44 -8.65 -7.04
N PHE A 106 -13.30 -8.26 -6.10
CA PHE A 106 -13.78 -9.19 -5.09
C PHE A 106 -14.99 -9.93 -5.68
N SER A 107 -14.88 -11.24 -5.85
CA SER A 107 -15.92 -12.03 -6.49
C SER A 107 -15.94 -13.45 -5.97
N GLN A 108 -17.11 -13.95 -5.62
CA GLN A 108 -17.33 -15.36 -5.28
C GLN A 108 -17.59 -16.23 -6.53
N SER A 109 -18.06 -15.63 -7.62
CA SER A 109 -18.43 -16.30 -8.86
C SER A 109 -17.43 -16.14 -10.01
N GLY A 110 -16.36 -15.34 -9.79
CA GLY A 110 -15.37 -14.98 -10.81
C GLY A 110 -15.78 -13.83 -11.73
N GLY A 111 -17.03 -13.34 -11.64
CA GLY A 111 -17.52 -12.16 -12.37
C GLY A 111 -17.62 -10.93 -11.49
N TYR A 112 -17.72 -9.76 -12.10
CA TYR A 112 -17.89 -8.48 -11.40
C TYR A 112 -19.19 -8.46 -10.58
N GLN A 113 -19.10 -8.08 -9.30
CA GLN A 113 -20.22 -7.99 -8.33
C GLN A 113 -20.33 -6.63 -7.66
N GLY A 114 -19.88 -5.55 -8.31
CA GLY A 114 -19.94 -4.20 -7.76
C GLY A 114 -18.76 -3.83 -6.86
N ILE A 115 -17.73 -4.69 -6.77
CA ILE A 115 -16.55 -4.43 -5.94
C ILE A 115 -15.29 -4.66 -6.78
N GLY A 116 -14.67 -3.56 -7.19
CA GLY A 116 -13.38 -3.54 -7.88
C GLY A 116 -12.33 -2.80 -7.08
N PHE A 117 -11.07 -3.12 -7.32
CA PHE A 117 -9.91 -2.53 -6.67
C PHE A 117 -8.88 -2.07 -7.68
N ALA A 118 -8.29 -0.90 -7.39
CA ALA A 118 -7.14 -0.38 -8.13
C ALA A 118 -6.01 -0.05 -7.15
N VAL A 119 -4.77 -0.38 -7.49
CA VAL A 119 -3.59 0.09 -6.74
C VAL A 119 -3.57 1.61 -6.77
N SER A 120 -3.43 2.27 -5.62
CA SER A 120 -3.48 3.73 -5.51
C SER A 120 -2.38 4.39 -6.36
N SER A 121 -2.67 5.56 -6.94
CA SER A 121 -1.70 6.27 -7.79
C SER A 121 -0.45 6.69 -7.02
N ASN A 122 -0.57 7.04 -5.74
CA ASN A 122 0.58 7.44 -4.92
C ASN A 122 1.53 6.26 -4.69
N LEU A 123 1.00 5.05 -4.41
CA LEU A 123 1.80 3.84 -4.33
C LEU A 123 2.42 3.50 -5.70
N ALA A 124 1.62 3.50 -6.76
CA ALA A 124 2.09 3.19 -8.11
C ALA A 124 3.20 4.15 -8.56
N ARG A 125 3.08 5.46 -8.28
CA ARG A 125 4.10 6.47 -8.62
C ARG A 125 5.42 6.23 -7.90
N ARG A 126 5.37 5.84 -6.63
CA ARG A 126 6.55 5.48 -5.85
C ARG A 126 7.24 4.25 -6.46
N ILE A 127 6.48 3.16 -6.71
CA ILE A 127 6.99 1.94 -7.34
C ILE A 127 7.59 2.25 -8.72
N PHE A 128 6.90 3.05 -9.53
CA PHE A 128 7.41 3.52 -10.82
C PHE A 128 8.78 4.19 -10.70
N SER A 129 8.94 5.10 -9.74
CA SER A 129 10.21 5.82 -9.53
C SER A 129 11.35 4.88 -9.16
N ASP A 130 11.11 3.92 -8.27
CA ASP A 130 12.11 2.94 -7.85
C ASP A 130 12.47 2.01 -9.01
N LEU A 131 11.48 1.45 -9.72
CA LEU A 131 11.72 0.58 -10.85
C LEU A 131 12.46 1.30 -11.99
N GLN A 132 12.14 2.57 -12.24
CA GLN A 132 12.82 3.38 -13.25
C GLN A 132 14.29 3.66 -12.90
N GLN A 133 14.54 3.96 -11.62
CA GLN A 133 15.88 4.37 -11.17
C GLN A 133 16.79 3.19 -10.85
N TYR A 134 16.25 2.11 -10.29
CA TYR A 134 17.04 1.00 -9.74
C TYR A 134 16.73 -0.36 -10.39
N GLY A 135 15.69 -0.47 -11.21
CA GLY A 135 15.21 -1.76 -11.74
C GLY A 135 14.52 -2.63 -10.70
N GLU A 136 14.45 -2.20 -9.45
CA GLU A 136 13.86 -2.91 -8.30
C GLU A 136 13.26 -1.94 -7.29
N VAL A 137 12.28 -2.40 -6.51
CA VAL A 137 11.69 -1.59 -5.44
C VAL A 137 12.51 -1.72 -4.16
N ARG A 138 12.91 -0.59 -3.60
CA ARG A 138 13.72 -0.50 -2.38
C ARG A 138 12.84 -0.12 -1.20
N ARG A 139 12.72 -1.01 -0.22
CA ARG A 139 11.87 -0.82 0.95
C ARG A 139 12.69 -0.57 2.21
N GLY A 140 12.23 0.38 3.02
CA GLY A 140 12.71 0.56 4.37
C GLY A 140 12.34 -0.61 5.27
N TRP A 141 13.15 -0.87 6.28
CA TRP A 141 12.97 -1.96 7.20
C TRP A 141 13.64 -1.67 8.55
N ILE A 142 13.04 -2.15 9.62
CA ILE A 142 13.58 -2.00 10.98
C ILE A 142 13.99 -3.33 11.60
N GLY A 143 13.98 -4.41 10.82
CA GLY A 143 14.34 -5.75 11.28
C GLY A 143 13.15 -6.71 11.30
N VAL A 144 13.42 -7.95 11.66
CA VAL A 144 12.40 -9.01 11.74
C VAL A 144 11.53 -8.77 12.97
N VAL A 145 10.34 -8.25 12.74
CA VAL A 145 9.32 -7.97 13.75
C VAL A 145 7.99 -8.55 13.28
N GLN A 146 7.33 -9.31 14.13
CA GLN A 146 5.97 -9.80 13.89
C GLN A 146 4.99 -8.97 14.67
N PHE A 147 4.06 -8.35 13.98
CA PHE A 147 3.00 -7.55 14.56
C PHE A 147 1.66 -8.30 14.57
N ALA A 148 0.76 -7.90 15.46
CA ALA A 148 -0.62 -8.34 15.51
C ALA A 148 -1.56 -7.16 15.75
N ASP A 149 -2.85 -7.37 15.44
CA ASP A 149 -3.90 -6.38 15.70
C ASP A 149 -4.07 -6.13 17.20
N LEU A 150 -4.27 -4.87 17.55
CA LEU A 150 -4.62 -4.46 18.90
C LEU A 150 -6.13 -4.68 19.13
N THR A 151 -6.51 -5.88 19.57
CA THR A 151 -7.89 -6.17 19.97
C THR A 151 -8.24 -5.48 21.28
N THR A 152 -9.54 -5.31 21.58
CA THR A 152 -10.00 -4.74 22.86
C THR A 152 -9.43 -5.50 24.06
N GLN A 153 -9.41 -6.84 23.99
CA GLN A 153 -8.87 -7.69 25.05
C GLN A 153 -7.37 -7.46 25.28
N ILE A 154 -6.59 -7.34 24.19
CA ILE A 154 -5.14 -7.08 24.29
C ILE A 154 -4.89 -5.66 24.80
N ALA A 155 -5.67 -4.67 24.35
CA ALA A 155 -5.56 -3.30 24.80
C ALA A 155 -5.78 -3.16 26.32
N GLU A 156 -6.80 -3.84 26.85
CA GLU A 156 -7.07 -3.89 28.30
C GLU A 156 -5.92 -4.53 29.09
N GLN A 157 -5.37 -5.65 28.59
CA GLN A 157 -4.22 -6.34 29.22
C GLN A 157 -2.95 -5.50 29.24
N LEU A 158 -2.72 -4.71 28.19
CA LEU A 158 -1.52 -3.88 28.05
C LEU A 158 -1.70 -2.44 28.55
N GLY A 159 -2.89 -2.11 29.11
CA GLY A 159 -3.19 -0.78 29.64
C GLY A 159 -3.24 0.30 28.55
N VAL A 160 -3.62 -0.07 27.33
CA VAL A 160 -3.72 0.86 26.18
C VAL A 160 -5.17 1.29 25.99
N THR A 161 -5.38 2.60 25.81
CA THR A 161 -6.70 3.14 25.49
C THR A 161 -6.97 3.06 23.98
N GLY A 162 -8.08 2.41 23.60
CA GLY A 162 -8.48 2.23 22.20
C GLY A 162 -7.88 0.99 21.55
N THR A 163 -8.21 0.77 20.29
CA THR A 163 -7.79 -0.41 19.49
C THR A 163 -6.96 -0.04 18.26
N ARG A 164 -6.35 1.16 18.24
CA ARG A 164 -5.46 1.60 17.17
C ARG A 164 -4.02 1.37 17.58
N GLY A 165 -3.26 0.75 16.68
CA GLY A 165 -1.85 0.42 16.90
C GLY A 165 -1.50 -0.97 16.39
N ALA A 166 -0.23 -1.33 16.55
CA ALA A 166 0.30 -2.64 16.19
C ALA A 166 1.04 -3.24 17.38
N VAL A 167 0.64 -4.43 17.82
CA VAL A 167 1.25 -5.14 18.95
C VAL A 167 2.49 -5.88 18.47
N VAL A 168 3.64 -5.68 19.10
CA VAL A 168 4.85 -6.46 18.85
C VAL A 168 4.70 -7.83 19.50
N MET A 169 4.51 -8.88 18.68
CA MET A 169 4.37 -10.25 19.15
C MET A 169 5.73 -10.95 19.29
N ARG A 170 6.54 -10.81 18.29
CA ARG A 170 7.89 -11.40 18.24
C ARG A 170 8.85 -10.43 17.57
N ILE A 171 10.10 -10.47 18.02
CA ILE A 171 11.18 -9.68 17.46
C ILE A 171 12.46 -10.49 17.48
N ASP A 172 13.22 -10.48 16.37
CA ASP A 172 14.55 -11.06 16.37
C ASP A 172 15.48 -10.15 17.19
N GLN A 173 16.15 -10.74 18.18
CA GLN A 173 17.09 -10.01 19.06
C GLN A 173 18.30 -9.43 18.33
N ARG A 174 18.59 -9.92 17.11
CA ARG A 174 19.63 -9.37 16.24
C ARG A 174 19.13 -8.19 15.41
N SER A 175 17.81 -7.97 15.37
CA SER A 175 17.22 -6.87 14.58
C SER A 175 17.58 -5.51 15.16
N ILE A 176 17.70 -4.52 14.27
CA ILE A 176 18.00 -3.15 14.66
C ILE A 176 16.88 -2.56 15.55
N ALA A 177 15.64 -2.99 15.34
CA ALA A 177 14.53 -2.58 16.19
C ALA A 177 14.69 -3.05 17.63
N TYR A 178 15.09 -4.32 17.85
CA TYR A 178 15.35 -4.83 19.21
C TYR A 178 16.53 -4.10 19.86
N GLN A 179 17.63 -3.93 19.12
CA GLN A 179 18.80 -3.20 19.62
C GLN A 179 18.50 -1.74 19.94
N SER A 180 17.48 -1.18 19.29
CA SER A 180 16.98 0.18 19.54
C SER A 180 15.92 0.25 20.66
N GLY A 181 15.66 -0.88 21.35
CA GLY A 181 14.81 -0.95 22.53
C GLY A 181 13.35 -1.37 22.29
N LEU A 182 12.97 -1.75 21.06
CA LEU A 182 11.65 -2.34 20.79
C LEU A 182 11.57 -3.75 21.36
N GLN A 183 10.48 -4.09 22.06
CA GLN A 183 10.32 -5.35 22.80
C GLN A 183 8.97 -6.01 22.49
N PRO A 184 8.88 -7.34 22.64
CA PRO A 184 7.58 -8.02 22.66
C PRO A 184 6.65 -7.43 23.73
N GLY A 185 5.37 -7.26 23.40
CA GLY A 185 4.39 -6.61 24.26
C GLY A 185 4.26 -5.09 24.07
N ASP A 186 5.19 -4.45 23.36
CA ASP A 186 5.03 -3.04 22.96
C ASP A 186 3.85 -2.89 22.02
N VAL A 187 3.10 -1.80 22.18
CA VAL A 187 2.09 -1.38 21.21
C VAL A 187 2.61 -0.15 20.47
N VAL A 188 2.93 -0.30 19.19
CA VAL A 188 3.33 0.82 18.34
C VAL A 188 2.12 1.65 18.01
N VAL A 189 2.09 2.90 18.47
CA VAL A 189 0.96 3.83 18.30
C VAL A 189 1.26 4.98 17.35
N THR A 190 2.55 5.30 17.13
CA THR A 190 2.97 6.36 16.20
C THR A 190 4.28 5.99 15.53
N PHE A 191 4.38 6.26 14.23
CA PHE A 191 5.59 6.10 13.43
C PHE A 191 5.85 7.39 12.65
N ASN A 192 7.00 8.02 12.86
CA ASN A 192 7.37 9.32 12.28
C ASN A 192 6.30 10.40 12.43
N GLY A 193 5.64 10.46 13.59
CA GLY A 193 4.60 11.45 13.90
C GLY A 193 3.19 11.11 13.36
N THR A 194 3.06 10.03 12.58
CA THR A 194 1.76 9.57 12.05
C THR A 194 1.20 8.46 12.94
N GLU A 195 -0.08 8.53 13.30
CA GLU A 195 -0.76 7.49 14.09
C GLU A 195 -0.82 6.17 13.33
N VAL A 196 -0.52 5.08 14.02
CA VAL A 196 -0.62 3.72 13.50
C VAL A 196 -2.06 3.24 13.65
N ALA A 197 -2.72 2.90 12.54
CA ALA A 197 -4.08 2.37 12.56
C ALA A 197 -4.10 0.87 12.92
N ASP A 198 -3.24 0.10 12.27
CA ASP A 198 -3.15 -1.36 12.33
C ASP A 198 -1.74 -1.82 11.90
N PRO A 199 -1.41 -3.13 12.02
CA PRO A 199 -0.12 -3.68 11.59
C PRO A 199 0.22 -3.41 10.13
N GLY A 200 -0.73 -3.59 9.22
CA GLY A 200 -0.52 -3.36 7.79
C GLY A 200 -0.20 -1.89 7.48
N HIS A 201 -0.86 -0.95 8.19
CA HIS A 201 -0.51 0.47 8.10
C HIS A 201 0.92 0.75 8.58
N LEU A 202 1.34 0.15 9.70
CA LEU A 202 2.71 0.26 10.19
C LEU A 202 3.73 -0.31 9.19
N GLU A 203 3.47 -1.48 8.63
CA GLU A 203 4.36 -2.11 7.64
C GLU A 203 4.52 -1.25 6.38
N ARG A 204 3.45 -0.60 5.90
CA ARG A 204 3.54 0.37 4.81
C ARG A 204 4.40 1.57 5.18
N MET A 205 4.16 2.19 6.35
CA MET A 205 4.96 3.33 6.81
C MET A 205 6.43 2.99 6.96
N MET A 206 6.76 1.78 7.45
CA MET A 206 8.15 1.30 7.52
C MET A 206 8.76 1.11 6.13
N SER A 207 8.00 0.49 5.22
CA SER A 207 8.42 0.29 3.82
C SER A 207 8.69 1.61 3.10
N ASP A 208 7.90 2.65 3.41
CA ASP A 208 7.99 3.98 2.81
C ASP A 208 9.05 4.86 3.47
N ALA A 209 9.55 4.45 4.63
CA ALA A 209 10.55 5.22 5.34
C ALA A 209 11.88 5.27 4.56
N ARG A 210 12.50 6.45 4.55
CA ARG A 210 13.77 6.68 3.85
C ARG A 210 14.87 5.79 4.42
N ILE A 211 15.44 4.94 3.58
CA ILE A 211 16.59 4.09 3.92
C ILE A 211 17.77 4.96 4.36
N GLY A 212 18.41 4.60 5.46
CA GLY A 212 19.49 5.36 6.09
C GLY A 212 19.02 6.49 7.00
N SER A 213 17.69 6.69 7.14
CA SER A 213 17.14 7.62 8.14
C SER A 213 16.97 6.94 9.50
N THR A 214 16.56 7.72 10.51
CA THR A 214 16.15 7.21 11.82
C THR A 214 14.67 7.50 12.02
N ALA A 215 13.87 6.45 12.19
CA ALA A 215 12.46 6.55 12.47
C ALA A 215 12.23 6.90 13.95
N SER A 216 11.27 7.80 14.21
CA SER A 216 10.72 8.06 15.54
C SER A 216 9.52 7.17 15.77
N VAL A 217 9.61 6.23 16.68
CA VAL A 217 8.56 5.24 16.96
C VAL A 217 8.06 5.43 18.39
N VAL A 218 6.77 5.78 18.55
CA VAL A 218 6.15 5.87 19.87
C VAL A 218 5.46 4.55 20.17
N VAL A 219 5.85 3.95 21.29
CA VAL A 219 5.24 2.73 21.81
C VAL A 219 4.53 2.99 23.13
N VAL A 220 3.54 2.17 23.44
CA VAL A 220 2.99 2.03 24.79
C VAL A 220 3.50 0.73 25.38
N ARG A 221 4.19 0.83 26.51
CA ARG A 221 4.76 -0.26 27.30
C ARG A 221 4.32 -0.08 28.75
N ASP A 222 3.68 -1.09 29.35
CA ASP A 222 3.16 -1.05 30.74
C ASP A 222 2.33 0.22 31.01
N GLY A 223 1.47 0.62 30.06
CA GLY A 223 0.62 1.79 30.14
C GLY A 223 1.34 3.14 29.98
N ARG A 224 2.64 3.15 29.70
CA ARG A 224 3.44 4.39 29.52
C ARG A 224 3.88 4.56 28.07
N ARG A 225 3.88 5.80 27.60
CA ARG A 225 4.40 6.11 26.26
C ARG A 225 5.92 6.30 26.30
N GLU A 226 6.61 5.60 25.40
CA GLU A 226 8.04 5.73 25.20
C GLU A 226 8.31 6.07 23.72
N THR A 227 9.34 6.85 23.46
CA THR A 227 9.77 7.17 22.10
C THR A 227 11.11 6.51 21.83
N LEU A 228 11.11 5.62 20.85
CA LEU A 228 12.30 4.91 20.37
C LEU A 228 12.81 5.58 19.09
N ARG A 229 14.12 5.56 18.91
CA ARG A 229 14.79 5.98 17.67
C ARG A 229 15.38 4.77 16.99
N ILE A 230 14.77 4.35 15.88
CA ILE A 230 15.12 3.11 15.19
C ILE A 230 15.70 3.45 13.82
N PRO A 231 16.96 3.09 13.50
CA PRO A 231 17.51 3.22 12.17
C PRO A 231 16.69 2.44 11.15
N VAL A 232 16.48 3.03 9.97
CA VAL A 232 15.80 2.39 8.86
C VAL A 232 16.84 1.84 7.89
N GLU A 233 16.90 0.54 7.77
CA GLU A 233 17.77 -0.17 6.84
C GLU A 233 17.03 -0.51 5.53
N ARG A 234 17.74 -0.96 4.53
CA ARG A 234 17.14 -1.56 3.34
C ARG A 234 16.68 -2.98 3.68
N ARG A 235 15.45 -3.33 3.35
CA ARG A 235 14.99 -4.72 3.40
C ARG A 235 15.80 -5.52 2.38
N THR A 236 16.57 -6.48 2.87
CA THR A 236 17.20 -7.52 2.03
C THR A 236 16.24 -8.69 1.88
N ALA A 237 16.21 -9.30 0.69
CA ALA A 237 15.36 -10.45 0.39
C ALA A 237 15.66 -11.64 1.30
#